data_cfd8905d3a0beeb5208007f983fa46bd
#
_entry.id   cfd8905d3a0beeb5208007f983fa46bd
#
_cell.length_a   1.000
_cell.length_b   1.000
_cell.length_c   1.000
_cell.angle_alpha   90.00
_cell.angle_beta   90.00
_cell.angle_gamma   90.00
#
_symmetry.space_group_name_H-M   'P 1'
#
loop_
_entity.id
_entity.type
_entity.pdbx_description
1 polymer ?
#
loop_
_entity_poly.entity_id
_entity_poly.type
_entity_poly.pdbx_seq_one_letter_code
_entity_poly.pdbx_strand_id
1 'polypeptide(L)'
;AMYLAWQGRSSGGEVMRMEGGLMLSKSDWRRSWKAWLRGAGLGFPIGALPAGGAELPTLLSYYAEKKLSKHPEEFGHGAIEGVAGPEAANNASAAGVLMPLLTLGIPTSATAAVILSAFESYGIQPGPMLFTQQGSLVWTLIASLFIGNVILLLLNLPLVGLWVRLLHIPSAWLYPGILVISTVGVYGASNSLFDVGLLYVFGLLGYGMRRFDFPVAPLVVGLRSEEH
;
A
#
# COMPACT_ATOMS: atom_id res chain seq x y z
N ALA A 1 -12.66 -12.69 5.94
CA ALA A 1 -12.35 -13.98 5.34
C ALA A 1 -13.58 -14.90 5.31
N MET A 2 -14.18 -15.25 6.45
CA MET A 2 -15.33 -16.17 6.54
C MET A 2 -16.58 -15.70 5.79
N TYR A 3 -16.93 -14.41 5.87
CA TYR A 3 -18.06 -13.82 5.13
C TYR A 3 -17.83 -13.87 3.61
N LEU A 4 -16.63 -13.55 3.15
CA LEU A 4 -16.29 -13.59 1.73
C LEU A 4 -16.21 -15.04 1.20
N ALA A 5 -15.79 -16.01 2.03
CA ALA A 5 -15.84 -17.42 1.68
C ALA A 5 -17.29 -17.91 1.52
N TRP A 6 -18.24 -17.37 2.30
CA TRP A 6 -19.66 -17.67 2.18
C TRP A 6 -20.29 -17.02 0.95
N GLN A 7 -19.94 -15.74 0.66
CA GLN A 7 -20.38 -15.03 -0.55
C GLN A 7 -19.78 -15.61 -1.83
N GLY A 8 -18.53 -16.05 -1.81
CA GLY A 8 -17.86 -16.69 -2.94
C GLY A 8 -18.48 -18.01 -3.39
N ARG A 9 -19.35 -18.60 -2.59
CA ARG A 9 -20.21 -19.73 -2.98
C ARG A 9 -21.39 -19.31 -3.87
N SER A 10 -21.78 -18.04 -3.83
CA SER A 10 -22.92 -17.51 -4.60
C SER A 10 -22.54 -16.59 -5.77
N SER A 11 -21.32 -16.11 -5.79
CA SER A 11 -20.79 -15.32 -6.92
C SER A 11 -19.41 -15.89 -7.27
N GLY A 12 -19.36 -16.79 -8.21
CA GLY A 12 -18.12 -17.09 -8.92
C GLY A 12 -17.68 -15.80 -9.60
N GLY A 13 -16.89 -14.98 -8.90
CA GLY A 13 -16.27 -13.80 -9.48
C GLY A 13 -15.41 -14.29 -10.65
N GLU A 14 -15.86 -14.05 -11.87
CA GLU A 14 -15.04 -14.28 -13.06
C GLU A 14 -13.77 -13.46 -12.86
N VAL A 15 -12.67 -14.18 -12.65
CA VAL A 15 -11.35 -13.55 -12.74
C VAL A 15 -11.22 -13.11 -14.18
N MET A 16 -11.29 -11.80 -14.42
CA MET A 16 -11.13 -11.25 -15.77
C MET A 16 -9.82 -11.80 -16.35
N ARG A 17 -9.92 -12.48 -17.49
CA ARG A 17 -8.73 -12.89 -18.24
C ARG A 17 -7.94 -11.64 -18.59
N MET A 18 -6.63 -11.67 -18.34
CA MET A 18 -5.74 -10.63 -18.85
C MET A 18 -5.75 -10.70 -20.38
N GLU A 19 -6.52 -9.83 -21.00
CA GLU A 19 -6.49 -9.60 -22.44
C GLU A 19 -5.51 -8.45 -22.67
N GLY A 20 -4.32 -8.75 -23.18
CA GLY A 20 -3.32 -7.73 -23.53
C GLY A 20 -1.88 -8.15 -23.24
N GLY A 21 -0.93 -7.40 -23.79
CA GLY A 21 0.50 -7.56 -23.53
C GLY A 21 0.92 -6.93 -22.22
N LEU A 22 2.11 -7.29 -21.72
CA LEU A 22 2.74 -6.69 -20.55
C LEU A 22 3.18 -5.22 -20.76
N MET A 23 3.16 -4.76 -22.00
CA MET A 23 3.58 -3.41 -22.35
C MET A 23 2.38 -2.46 -22.48
N LEU A 24 2.52 -1.27 -21.94
CA LEU A 24 1.55 -0.20 -22.09
C LEU A 24 1.38 0.19 -23.57
N SER A 25 0.13 0.27 -24.04
CA SER A 25 -0.17 0.82 -25.33
C SER A 25 0.10 2.34 -25.38
N LYS A 26 0.20 2.91 -26.58
CA LYS A 26 0.34 4.39 -26.71
C LYS A 26 -0.86 5.14 -26.13
N SER A 27 -2.05 4.55 -26.19
CA SER A 27 -3.27 5.11 -25.57
C SER A 27 -3.16 5.10 -24.05
N ASP A 28 -2.72 3.99 -23.48
CA ASP A 28 -2.58 3.84 -22.01
C ASP A 28 -1.54 4.81 -21.47
N TRP A 29 -0.40 4.94 -22.14
CA TRP A 29 0.61 5.93 -21.80
C TRP A 29 0.03 7.36 -21.81
N ARG A 30 -0.73 7.70 -22.84
CA ARG A 30 -1.33 9.03 -22.98
C ARG A 30 -2.39 9.32 -21.92
N ARG A 31 -3.07 8.31 -21.42
CA ARG A 31 -4.03 8.41 -20.31
C ARG A 31 -3.35 8.45 -18.95
N SER A 32 -2.30 7.65 -18.76
CA SER A 32 -1.66 7.45 -17.45
C SER A 32 -0.73 8.58 -17.01
N TRP A 33 0.03 9.22 -17.92
CA TRP A 33 1.09 10.15 -17.53
C TRP A 33 0.62 11.34 -16.69
N LYS A 34 -0.59 11.86 -16.97
CA LYS A 34 -1.18 12.94 -16.16
C LYS A 34 -1.62 12.45 -14.80
N ALA A 35 -2.15 11.23 -14.75
CA ALA A 35 -2.54 10.59 -13.50
C ALA A 35 -1.31 10.33 -12.61
N TRP A 36 -0.19 9.90 -13.18
CA TRP A 36 1.07 9.74 -12.43
C TRP A 36 1.54 11.06 -11.82
N LEU A 37 1.54 12.15 -12.59
CA LEU A 37 1.97 13.45 -12.06
C LEU A 37 1.04 13.96 -10.94
N ARG A 38 -0.27 13.83 -11.11
CA ARG A 38 -1.23 14.22 -10.08
C ARG A 38 -1.12 13.33 -8.84
N GLY A 39 -1.03 12.02 -9.04
CA GLY A 39 -0.81 11.06 -7.97
C GLY A 39 0.47 11.36 -7.19
N ALA A 40 1.58 11.57 -7.86
CA ALA A 40 2.84 11.93 -7.21
C ALA A 40 2.75 13.28 -6.47
N GLY A 41 2.10 14.28 -7.06
CA GLY A 41 1.88 15.58 -6.44
C GLY A 41 0.99 15.56 -5.20
N LEU A 42 0.06 14.59 -5.12
CA LEU A 42 -0.76 14.36 -3.93
C LEU A 42 -0.04 13.47 -2.91
N GLY A 43 0.62 12.42 -3.38
CA GLY A 43 1.22 11.41 -2.52
C GLY A 43 2.38 11.94 -1.68
N PHE A 44 3.29 12.67 -2.29
CA PHE A 44 4.48 13.16 -1.62
C PHE A 44 4.18 14.07 -0.40
N PRO A 45 3.37 15.14 -0.52
CA PRO A 45 3.06 15.99 0.63
C PRO A 45 2.29 15.26 1.73
N ILE A 46 1.33 14.41 1.36
CA ILE A 46 0.52 13.69 2.34
C ILE A 46 1.36 12.64 3.08
N GLY A 47 2.28 11.97 2.38
CA GLY A 47 3.23 11.04 3.02
C GLY A 47 4.16 11.70 4.03
N ALA A 48 4.47 12.98 3.84
CA ALA A 48 5.29 13.75 4.78
C ALA A 48 4.52 14.19 6.05
N LEU A 49 3.19 14.09 6.05
CA LEU A 49 2.38 14.42 7.22
C LEU A 49 2.35 13.26 8.22
N PRO A 50 2.35 13.54 9.55
CA PRO A 50 2.10 12.52 10.55
C PRO A 50 0.75 11.83 10.30
N ALA A 51 0.70 10.52 10.48
CA ALA A 51 -0.48 9.68 10.21
C ALA A 51 -0.97 9.69 8.73
N GLY A 52 -0.21 10.26 7.79
CA GLY A 52 -0.57 10.29 6.36
C GLY A 52 -0.61 8.90 5.73
N GLY A 53 0.37 8.06 6.03
CA GLY A 53 0.48 6.71 5.48
C GLY A 53 0.43 6.68 3.95
N ALA A 54 0.25 5.50 3.38
CA ALA A 54 0.09 5.32 1.94
C ALA A 54 -1.39 5.22 1.51
N GLU A 55 -2.27 4.87 2.43
CA GLU A 55 -3.69 4.60 2.16
C GLU A 55 -4.47 5.87 1.83
N LEU A 56 -4.25 6.93 2.61
CA LEU A 56 -4.94 8.20 2.42
C LEU A 56 -4.64 8.85 1.05
N PRO A 57 -3.36 9.02 0.65
CA PRO A 57 -3.06 9.59 -0.67
C PRO A 57 -3.54 8.70 -1.81
N THR A 58 -3.53 7.37 -1.65
CA THR A 58 -4.05 6.42 -2.65
C THR A 58 -5.54 6.63 -2.88
N LEU A 59 -6.33 6.71 -1.81
CA LEU A 59 -7.76 6.95 -1.90
C LEU A 59 -8.07 8.33 -2.48
N LEU A 60 -7.41 9.38 -2.01
CA LEU A 60 -7.60 10.74 -2.52
C LEU A 60 -7.24 10.83 -4.00
N SER A 61 -6.17 10.18 -4.43
CA SER A 61 -5.78 10.12 -5.84
C SER A 61 -6.86 9.42 -6.67
N TYR A 62 -7.40 8.28 -6.19
CA TYR A 62 -8.49 7.59 -6.89
C TYR A 62 -9.71 8.49 -7.10
N TYR A 63 -10.16 9.17 -6.05
CA TYR A 63 -11.30 10.09 -6.14
C TYR A 63 -11.01 11.29 -7.05
N ALA A 64 -9.80 11.86 -6.97
CA ALA A 64 -9.39 12.95 -7.84
C ALA A 64 -9.37 12.52 -9.31
N GLU A 65 -8.77 11.36 -9.62
CA GLU A 65 -8.72 10.82 -10.97
C GLU A 65 -10.13 10.54 -11.51
N LYS A 66 -11.01 9.92 -10.71
CA LYS A 66 -12.39 9.67 -11.09
C LYS A 66 -13.15 10.95 -11.43
N LYS A 67 -12.94 12.01 -10.62
CA LYS A 67 -13.60 13.32 -10.83
C LYS A 67 -13.06 14.07 -12.05
N LEU A 68 -11.78 13.89 -12.36
CA LEU A 68 -11.09 14.57 -13.46
C LEU A 68 -11.12 13.77 -14.77
N SER A 69 -11.53 12.51 -14.72
CA SER A 69 -11.60 11.66 -15.91
C SER A 69 -12.72 12.09 -16.83
N LYS A 70 -12.49 11.88 -18.13
CA LYS A 70 -13.53 12.01 -19.17
C LYS A 70 -14.43 10.78 -19.21
N HIS A 71 -14.03 9.69 -18.57
CA HIS A 71 -14.70 8.39 -18.55
C HIS A 71 -14.87 7.89 -17.11
N PRO A 72 -15.60 8.63 -16.23
CA PRO A 72 -15.77 8.25 -14.83
C PRO A 72 -16.52 6.93 -14.64
N GLU A 73 -17.27 6.49 -15.66
CA GLU A 73 -17.98 5.22 -15.69
C GLU A 73 -17.07 3.99 -15.78
N GLU A 74 -15.86 4.16 -16.31
CA GLU A 74 -14.86 3.08 -16.38
C GLU A 74 -14.24 2.75 -14.99
N PHE A 75 -14.36 3.66 -14.01
CA PHE A 75 -13.80 3.45 -12.67
C PHE A 75 -14.54 2.32 -11.94
N GLY A 76 -13.79 1.31 -11.52
CA GLY A 76 -14.30 0.04 -11.03
C GLY A 76 -14.45 -1.03 -12.11
N HIS A 77 -14.30 -0.68 -13.40
CA HIS A 77 -14.41 -1.57 -14.55
C HIS A 77 -13.17 -1.56 -15.45
N GLY A 78 -12.02 -1.13 -14.92
CA GLY A 78 -10.73 -1.20 -15.62
C GLY A 78 -10.18 0.13 -16.12
N ALA A 79 -10.63 1.27 -15.57
CA ALA A 79 -10.03 2.58 -15.87
C ALA A 79 -8.55 2.60 -15.51
N ILE A 80 -7.68 2.85 -16.48
CA ILE A 80 -6.23 2.85 -16.26
C ILE A 80 -5.79 3.99 -15.34
N GLU A 81 -6.44 5.14 -15.40
CA GLU A 81 -6.20 6.28 -14.51
C GLU A 81 -6.52 5.93 -13.05
N GLY A 82 -7.52 5.05 -12.84
CA GLY A 82 -7.93 4.55 -11.52
C GLY A 82 -6.91 3.61 -10.88
N VAL A 83 -5.89 3.20 -11.60
CA VAL A 83 -4.73 2.44 -11.09
C VAL A 83 -3.49 3.33 -11.11
N ALA A 84 -3.22 3.99 -12.22
CA ALA A 84 -2.00 4.79 -12.45
C ALA A 84 -1.83 5.92 -11.43
N GLY A 85 -2.89 6.68 -11.14
CA GLY A 85 -2.86 7.76 -10.15
C GLY A 85 -2.63 7.28 -8.73
N PRO A 86 -3.46 6.37 -8.20
CA PRO A 86 -3.30 5.79 -6.87
C PRO A 86 -1.94 5.13 -6.64
N GLU A 87 -1.42 4.36 -7.59
CA GLU A 87 -0.10 3.74 -7.48
C GLU A 87 1.03 4.77 -7.46
N ALA A 88 0.93 5.82 -8.28
CA ALA A 88 1.88 6.92 -8.22
C ALA A 88 1.82 7.67 -6.89
N ALA A 89 0.62 7.86 -6.32
CA ALA A 89 0.44 8.47 -5.01
C ALA A 89 1.03 7.61 -3.89
N ASN A 90 0.82 6.30 -3.94
CA ASN A 90 1.40 5.34 -3.01
C ASN A 90 2.93 5.41 -3.01
N ASN A 91 3.55 5.28 -4.18
CA ASN A 91 5.01 5.34 -4.32
C ASN A 91 5.59 6.71 -3.90
N ALA A 92 4.92 7.80 -4.25
CA ALA A 92 5.35 9.15 -3.86
C ALA A 92 5.19 9.40 -2.35
N SER A 93 4.19 8.80 -1.69
CA SER A 93 4.02 8.89 -0.25
C SER A 93 5.16 8.23 0.51
N ALA A 94 5.69 7.12 0.01
CA ALA A 94 6.86 6.47 0.60
C ALA A 94 8.10 7.40 0.59
N ALA A 95 8.30 8.13 -0.51
CA ALA A 95 9.34 9.17 -0.56
C ALA A 95 9.03 10.35 0.37
N GLY A 96 7.75 10.73 0.49
CA GLY A 96 7.28 11.76 1.43
C GLY A 96 7.59 11.42 2.88
N VAL A 97 7.38 10.16 3.28
CA VAL A 97 7.68 9.65 4.64
C VAL A 97 9.16 9.78 4.99
N LEU A 98 10.06 9.60 4.02
CA LEU A 98 11.50 9.73 4.26
C LEU A 98 11.94 11.18 4.53
N MET A 99 11.18 12.17 4.07
CA MET A 99 11.53 13.57 4.28
C MET A 99 11.59 13.95 5.76
N PRO A 100 10.52 13.88 6.56
CA PRO A 100 10.57 14.18 7.99
C PRO A 100 11.45 13.19 8.77
N LEU A 101 11.51 11.93 8.36
CA LEU A 101 12.38 10.94 8.99
C LEU A 101 13.84 11.36 8.93
N LEU A 102 14.34 11.70 7.75
CA LEU A 102 15.78 12.04 7.55
C LEU A 102 16.11 13.45 8.04
N THR A 103 15.18 14.42 7.91
CA THR A 103 15.44 15.81 8.25
C THR A 103 15.21 16.14 9.71
N LEU A 104 14.21 15.52 10.35
CA LEU A 104 13.76 15.81 11.70
C LEU A 104 13.93 14.63 12.67
N GLY A 105 14.19 13.43 12.17
CA GLY A 105 14.19 12.20 12.97
C GLY A 105 12.79 11.78 13.42
N ILE A 106 11.74 12.24 12.72
CA ILE A 106 10.34 11.99 13.10
C ILE A 106 9.75 10.94 12.14
N PRO A 107 9.41 9.74 12.63
CA PRO A 107 8.75 8.73 11.83
C PRO A 107 7.25 9.08 11.68
N THR A 108 6.76 9.15 10.45
CA THR A 108 5.36 9.44 10.14
C THR A 108 4.53 8.18 9.83
N SER A 109 5.15 7.00 9.92
CA SER A 109 4.50 5.71 9.72
C SER A 109 5.20 4.61 10.51
N ALA A 110 4.54 3.47 10.74
CA ALA A 110 5.14 2.31 11.39
C ALA A 110 6.40 1.83 10.66
N THR A 111 6.40 1.80 9.32
CA THR A 111 7.58 1.45 8.52
C THR A 111 8.72 2.44 8.74
N ALA A 112 8.42 3.74 8.83
CA ALA A 112 9.43 4.76 9.13
C ALA A 112 10.03 4.59 10.53
N ALA A 113 9.23 4.19 11.52
CA ALA A 113 9.71 3.90 12.87
C ALA A 113 10.70 2.73 12.89
N VAL A 114 10.43 1.67 12.12
CA VAL A 114 11.37 0.54 11.97
C VAL A 114 12.67 1.00 11.30
N ILE A 115 12.58 1.84 10.27
CA ILE A 115 13.78 2.39 9.60
C ILE A 115 14.57 3.29 10.58
N LEU A 116 13.88 4.09 11.39
CA LEU A 116 14.53 4.91 12.44
C LEU A 116 15.31 4.04 13.43
N SER A 117 14.66 3.01 13.96
CA SER A 117 15.32 2.07 14.88
C SER A 117 16.54 1.37 14.25
N ALA A 118 16.44 1.05 12.95
CA ALA A 118 17.58 0.50 12.21
C ALA A 118 18.73 1.53 12.13
N PHE A 119 18.47 2.78 11.80
CA PHE A 119 19.48 3.83 11.77
C PHE A 119 20.13 4.00 13.14
N GLU A 120 19.36 4.06 14.22
CA GLU A 120 19.86 4.19 15.59
C GLU A 120 20.76 2.99 15.98
N SER A 121 20.40 1.77 15.58
CA SER A 121 21.20 0.57 15.85
C SER A 121 22.56 0.58 15.15
N TYR A 122 22.70 1.31 14.06
CA TYR A 122 23.96 1.56 13.36
C TYR A 122 24.66 2.87 13.81
N GLY A 123 24.16 3.52 14.84
CA GLY A 123 24.71 4.78 15.33
C GLY A 123 24.47 5.98 14.42
N ILE A 124 23.53 5.85 13.48
CA ILE A 124 23.11 6.93 12.57
C ILE A 124 21.95 7.65 13.24
N GLN A 125 22.10 8.94 13.48
CA GLN A 125 21.04 9.79 14.07
C GLN A 125 20.40 10.64 12.96
N PRO A 126 19.19 10.30 12.51
CA PRO A 126 18.42 11.15 11.61
C PRO A 126 18.12 12.50 12.29
N GLY A 127 18.13 13.55 11.49
CA GLY A 127 17.91 14.91 11.99
C GLY A 127 18.60 15.94 11.10
N PRO A 128 18.54 17.25 11.48
CA PRO A 128 19.07 18.35 10.66
C PRO A 128 20.56 18.21 10.33
N MET A 129 21.34 17.58 11.22
CA MET A 129 22.78 17.41 11.06
C MET A 129 23.16 16.25 10.15
N LEU A 130 22.23 15.32 9.84
CA LEU A 130 22.49 14.15 9.02
C LEU A 130 23.02 14.52 7.62
N PHE A 131 22.42 15.53 7.00
CA PHE A 131 22.81 15.99 5.67
C PHE A 131 24.18 16.66 5.61
N THR A 132 24.61 17.28 6.69
CA THR A 132 25.91 17.94 6.79
C THR A 132 27.01 17.01 7.23
N GLN A 133 26.75 16.13 8.18
CA GLN A 133 27.76 15.23 8.76
C GLN A 133 27.88 13.91 7.98
N GLN A 134 26.77 13.40 7.44
CA GLN A 134 26.71 12.13 6.74
C GLN A 134 26.02 12.24 5.37
N GLY A 135 26.26 13.31 4.64
CA GLY A 135 25.64 13.58 3.35
C GLY A 135 25.84 12.46 2.32
N SER A 136 27.00 11.81 2.32
CA SER A 136 27.27 10.66 1.45
C SER A 136 26.33 9.48 1.70
N LEU A 137 25.97 9.23 2.96
CA LEU A 137 25.01 8.19 3.35
C LEU A 137 23.61 8.52 2.81
N VAL A 138 23.17 9.76 2.96
CA VAL A 138 21.84 10.21 2.46
C VAL A 138 21.77 10.06 0.94
N TRP A 139 22.80 10.48 0.21
CA TRP A 139 22.82 10.35 -1.25
C TRP A 139 22.92 8.89 -1.70
N THR A 140 23.64 8.05 -0.96
CA THR A 140 23.70 6.60 -1.21
C THR A 140 22.34 5.97 -0.99
N LEU A 141 21.62 6.35 0.07
CA LEU A 141 20.24 5.88 0.32
C LEU A 141 19.32 6.26 -0.83
N ILE A 142 19.32 7.52 -1.25
CA ILE A 142 18.51 7.98 -2.38
C ILE A 142 18.85 7.21 -3.66
N ALA A 143 20.13 7.06 -3.98
CA ALA A 143 20.55 6.31 -5.14
C ALA A 143 20.12 4.84 -5.07
N SER A 144 20.21 4.20 -3.89
CA SER A 144 19.77 2.82 -3.68
C SER A 144 18.28 2.63 -3.91
N LEU A 145 17.45 3.61 -3.57
CA LEU A 145 16.00 3.59 -3.86
C LEU A 145 15.72 3.61 -5.37
N PHE A 146 16.44 4.42 -6.14
CA PHE A 146 16.33 4.41 -7.61
C PHE A 146 16.73 3.06 -8.20
N ILE A 147 17.88 2.53 -7.78
CA ILE A 147 18.37 1.21 -8.22
C ILE A 147 17.36 0.12 -7.82
N GLY A 148 16.87 0.17 -6.58
CA GLY A 148 15.85 -0.76 -6.06
C GLY A 148 14.58 -0.75 -6.89
N ASN A 149 14.08 0.43 -7.29
CA ASN A 149 12.91 0.54 -8.16
C ASN A 149 13.13 -0.09 -9.53
N VAL A 150 14.31 0.08 -10.13
CA VAL A 150 14.66 -0.58 -11.40
C VAL A 150 14.68 -2.10 -11.21
N ILE A 151 15.32 -2.59 -10.15
CA ILE A 151 15.37 -4.02 -9.84
C ILE A 151 13.95 -4.58 -9.62
N LEU A 152 13.11 -3.88 -8.86
CA LEU A 152 11.71 -4.26 -8.65
C LEU A 152 10.95 -4.37 -9.98
N LEU A 153 11.14 -3.42 -10.89
CA LEU A 153 10.51 -3.47 -12.21
C LEU A 153 10.98 -4.69 -12.99
N LEU A 154 12.29 -4.92 -13.03
CA LEU A 154 12.90 -6.07 -13.75
C LEU A 154 12.45 -7.42 -13.19
N LEU A 155 12.24 -7.51 -11.88
CA LEU A 155 11.77 -8.74 -11.23
C LEU A 155 10.26 -8.93 -11.38
N ASN A 156 9.46 -7.88 -11.20
CA ASN A 156 8.01 -8.01 -11.20
C ASN A 156 7.42 -8.23 -12.61
N LEU A 157 7.98 -7.61 -13.66
CA LEU A 157 7.49 -7.79 -15.03
C LEU A 157 7.41 -9.26 -15.46
N PRO A 158 8.50 -10.08 -15.36
CA PRO A 158 8.40 -11.50 -15.73
C PRO A 158 7.57 -12.31 -14.74
N LEU A 159 7.45 -11.86 -13.48
CA LEU A 159 6.68 -12.57 -12.44
C LEU A 159 5.19 -12.25 -12.46
N VAL A 160 4.72 -11.30 -13.28
CA VAL A 160 3.28 -10.95 -13.37
C VAL A 160 2.43 -12.21 -13.62
N GLY A 161 2.86 -13.11 -14.49
CA GLY A 161 2.15 -14.36 -14.75
C GLY A 161 2.02 -15.27 -13.51
N LEU A 162 3.01 -15.25 -12.61
CA LEU A 162 2.97 -15.97 -11.35
C LEU A 162 1.96 -15.32 -10.38
N TRP A 163 2.01 -13.99 -10.24
CA TRP A 163 1.08 -13.26 -9.39
C TRP A 163 -0.37 -13.43 -9.83
N VAL A 164 -0.62 -13.41 -11.15
CA VAL A 164 -1.96 -13.67 -11.70
C VAL A 164 -2.44 -15.09 -11.36
N ARG A 165 -1.56 -16.09 -11.36
CA ARG A 165 -1.95 -17.47 -10.96
C ARG A 165 -2.41 -17.51 -9.48
N LEU A 166 -1.85 -16.70 -8.60
CA LEU A 166 -2.29 -16.59 -7.21
C LEU A 166 -3.73 -16.06 -7.11
N LEU A 167 -4.17 -15.21 -8.03
CA LEU A 167 -5.54 -14.71 -8.08
C LEU A 167 -6.56 -15.80 -8.47
N HIS A 168 -6.10 -16.89 -9.07
CA HIS A 168 -6.94 -18.04 -9.44
C HIS A 168 -7.11 -19.05 -8.30
N ILE A 169 -6.45 -18.82 -7.15
CA ILE A 169 -6.65 -19.67 -5.98
C ILE A 169 -8.12 -19.53 -5.52
N PRO A 170 -8.87 -20.64 -5.40
CA PRO A 170 -10.24 -20.57 -4.91
C PRO A 170 -10.32 -19.87 -3.57
N SER A 171 -11.30 -18.99 -3.41
CA SER A 171 -11.52 -18.22 -2.18
C SER A 171 -11.63 -19.09 -0.92
N ALA A 172 -12.09 -20.34 -1.11
CA ALA A 172 -12.16 -21.34 -0.04
C ALA A 172 -10.80 -21.69 0.58
N TRP A 173 -9.71 -21.60 -0.18
CA TRP A 173 -8.33 -21.82 0.29
C TRP A 173 -7.62 -20.50 0.63
N LEU A 174 -7.94 -19.45 -0.14
CA LEU A 174 -7.28 -18.14 0.02
C LEU A 174 -7.56 -17.54 1.41
N TYR A 175 -8.83 -17.51 1.85
CA TYR A 175 -9.19 -16.87 3.12
C TYR A 175 -8.66 -17.60 4.35
N PRO A 176 -8.75 -18.94 4.46
CA PRO A 176 -8.08 -19.65 5.53
C PRO A 176 -6.56 -19.46 5.53
N GLY A 177 -5.94 -19.48 4.33
CA GLY A 177 -4.51 -19.23 4.18
C GLY A 177 -4.10 -17.84 4.70
N ILE A 178 -4.84 -16.79 4.35
CA ILE A 178 -4.61 -15.43 4.87
C ILE A 178 -4.74 -15.42 6.39
N LEU A 179 -5.74 -16.08 6.96
CA LEU A 179 -5.95 -16.12 8.41
C LEU A 179 -4.77 -16.78 9.13
N VAL A 180 -4.29 -17.91 8.62
CA VAL A 180 -3.12 -18.63 9.19
C VAL A 180 -1.87 -17.74 9.10
N ILE A 181 -1.58 -17.17 7.93
CA ILE A 181 -0.41 -16.29 7.74
C ILE A 181 -0.49 -15.06 8.65
N SER A 182 -1.67 -14.45 8.79
CA SER A 182 -1.88 -13.30 9.68
C SER A 182 -1.65 -13.68 11.15
N THR A 183 -2.11 -14.86 11.58
CA THR A 183 -1.90 -15.35 12.94
C THR A 183 -0.42 -15.57 13.23
N VAL A 184 0.29 -16.24 12.32
CA VAL A 184 1.74 -16.47 12.44
C VAL A 184 2.50 -15.12 12.39
N GLY A 185 2.09 -14.20 11.50
CA GLY A 185 2.70 -12.88 11.37
C GLY A 185 2.57 -12.03 12.62
N VAL A 186 1.38 -11.96 13.21
CA VAL A 186 1.14 -11.22 14.47
C VAL A 186 1.94 -11.83 15.61
N TYR A 187 1.89 -13.16 15.77
CA TYR A 187 2.67 -13.82 16.81
C TYR A 187 4.17 -13.63 16.63
N GLY A 188 4.67 -13.76 15.39
CA GLY A 188 6.09 -13.56 15.07
C GLY A 188 6.60 -12.13 15.28
N ALA A 189 5.73 -11.13 15.12
CA ALA A 189 6.08 -9.74 15.32
C ALA A 189 6.11 -9.33 16.81
N SER A 190 5.12 -9.78 17.60
CA SER A 190 4.94 -9.32 18.99
C SER A 190 5.30 -10.36 20.05
N ASN A 191 5.43 -11.65 19.69
CA ASN A 191 5.57 -12.78 20.61
C ASN A 191 4.46 -12.81 21.69
N SER A 192 3.30 -12.23 21.40
CA SER A 192 2.17 -12.03 22.31
C SER A 192 0.94 -12.82 21.87
N LEU A 193 0.49 -13.73 22.71
CA LEU A 193 -0.80 -14.43 22.50
C LEU A 193 -1.99 -13.48 22.65
N PHE A 194 -1.81 -12.39 23.41
CA PHE A 194 -2.84 -11.38 23.57
C PHE A 194 -3.13 -10.67 22.23
N ASP A 195 -2.08 -10.31 21.47
CA ASP A 195 -2.24 -9.67 20.17
C ASP A 195 -2.87 -10.61 19.14
N VAL A 196 -2.56 -11.89 19.21
CA VAL A 196 -3.26 -12.92 18.43
C VAL A 196 -4.74 -12.97 18.82
N GLY A 197 -5.06 -12.89 20.10
CA GLY A 197 -6.45 -12.78 20.59
C GLY A 197 -7.16 -11.55 20.02
N LEU A 198 -6.52 -10.40 20.04
CA LEU A 198 -7.05 -9.15 19.43
C LEU A 198 -7.28 -9.31 17.93
N LEU A 199 -6.38 -9.96 17.19
CA LEU A 199 -6.57 -10.24 15.76
C LEU A 199 -7.90 -10.95 15.51
N TYR A 200 -8.23 -11.96 16.30
CA TYR A 200 -9.49 -12.70 16.17
C TYR A 200 -10.70 -11.88 16.60
N VAL A 201 -10.59 -11.10 17.68
CA VAL A 201 -11.67 -10.20 18.14
C VAL A 201 -12.02 -9.17 17.07
N PHE A 202 -11.02 -8.47 16.53
CA PHE A 202 -11.22 -7.52 15.45
C PHE A 202 -11.67 -8.19 14.15
N GLY A 203 -11.20 -9.40 13.88
CA GLY A 203 -11.66 -10.21 12.77
C GLY A 203 -13.15 -10.53 12.84
N LEU A 204 -13.66 -10.94 14.03
CA LEU A 204 -15.06 -11.18 14.27
C LEU A 204 -15.90 -9.90 14.20
N LEU A 205 -15.38 -8.81 14.74
CA LEU A 205 -16.04 -7.50 14.70
C LEU A 205 -16.17 -7.02 13.25
N GLY A 206 -15.12 -7.10 12.45
CA GLY A 206 -15.17 -6.78 11.03
C GLY A 206 -16.09 -7.70 10.21
N TYR A 207 -16.19 -8.98 10.60
CA TYR A 207 -17.17 -9.90 10.03
C TYR A 207 -18.59 -9.44 10.34
N GLY A 208 -18.88 -9.10 11.61
CA GLY A 208 -20.19 -8.59 12.03
C GLY A 208 -20.56 -7.29 11.29
N MET A 209 -19.64 -6.33 11.22
CA MET A 209 -19.86 -5.07 10.50
C MET A 209 -20.25 -5.32 9.04
N ARG A 210 -19.51 -6.17 8.32
CA ARG A 210 -19.84 -6.53 6.94
C ARG A 210 -21.19 -7.24 6.79
N ARG A 211 -21.56 -8.06 7.76
CA ARG A 211 -22.85 -8.76 7.73
C ARG A 211 -24.04 -7.81 7.85
N PHE A 212 -23.84 -6.66 8.52
CA PHE A 212 -24.86 -5.63 8.71
C PHE A 212 -24.65 -4.41 7.80
N ASP A 213 -23.87 -4.56 6.71
CA ASP A 213 -23.57 -3.52 5.72
C ASP A 213 -22.92 -2.25 6.29
N PHE A 214 -22.24 -2.36 7.44
CA PHE A 214 -21.43 -1.26 7.97
C PHE A 214 -20.07 -1.18 7.25
N PRO A 215 -19.62 0.02 6.85
CA PRO A 215 -18.32 0.19 6.23
C PRO A 215 -17.19 -0.07 7.24
N VAL A 216 -16.25 -0.98 6.91
CA VAL A 216 -15.12 -1.35 7.78
C VAL A 216 -13.98 -0.33 7.68
N ALA A 217 -13.85 0.37 6.54
CA ALA A 217 -12.74 1.29 6.29
C ALA A 217 -12.58 2.40 7.34
N PRO A 218 -13.65 3.10 7.80
CA PRO A 218 -13.54 4.11 8.85
C PRO A 218 -13.02 3.56 10.18
N LEU A 219 -13.41 2.32 10.54
CA LEU A 219 -12.91 1.66 11.76
C LEU A 219 -11.39 1.42 11.68
N VAL A 220 -10.92 0.91 10.54
CA VAL A 220 -9.48 0.63 10.35
C VAL A 220 -8.67 1.93 10.38
N VAL A 221 -9.15 2.99 9.74
CA VAL A 221 -8.49 4.30 9.76
C VAL A 221 -8.51 4.92 11.16
N GLY A 222 -9.64 4.82 11.88
CA GLY A 222 -9.77 5.35 13.22
C GLY A 222 -8.84 4.66 14.23
N LEU A 223 -8.77 3.33 14.21
CA LEU A 223 -7.85 2.58 15.07
C LEU A 223 -6.38 2.91 14.81
N ARG A 224 -6.01 3.13 13.55
CA ARG A 224 -4.64 3.50 13.19
C ARG A 224 -4.25 4.92 13.63
N SER A 225 -5.22 5.84 13.71
CA SER A 225 -4.95 7.23 14.14
C SER A 225 -4.73 7.37 15.65
N GLU A 226 -5.07 6.37 16.45
CA GLU A 226 -4.89 6.38 17.91
C GLU A 226 -3.54 5.78 18.38
N GLU A 227 -2.74 5.21 17.46
CA GLU A 227 -1.41 4.66 17.76
C GLU A 227 -0.29 5.72 17.85
N HIS A 228 -0.66 7.02 17.91
CA HIS A 228 0.33 8.14 17.97
C HIS A 228 0.15 9.02 19.20
#